data_936d853aae0668dc02288262a326c14c
#
_entry.id   936d853aae0668dc02288262a326c14c
#
_cell.length_a   1.000
_cell.length_b   1.000
_cell.length_c   1.000
_cell.angle_alpha   90.00
_cell.angle_beta   90.00
_cell.angle_gamma   90.00
#
_symmetry.space_group_name_H-M   'P 1'
#
loop_
_entity.id
_entity.type
_entity.pdbx_description
1 polymer ?
#
loop_
_entity_poly.entity_id
_entity_poly.type
_entity_poly.pdbx_seq_one_letter_code
_entity_poly.pdbx_strand_id
1 'polypeptide(L)'
;MLDLKQLKYFIVCVETGSISEAAKLLYTTQPSVSKAIKALEEEMGIVLFERMPRGIALTAKGREAYRYACRIINDSRILEEMSHGNMAKYLRISLNPSSWFTNQFVEFYKENYDKDYHFEIYTAGVRTVMERVRDYLSDIGFVYVMEQQKKEFQYELAKNKLVFTVMQESTATFYPGKLNTLYQEAADREKAHNVNMEEMKNFRFIQNFRDEFLELGEKEKRSVFSWENLNVSIITNSDYIMEKMLKETGLCNISGSYLSNDKKAANKGIPLEFKKNKVVFGYIRRKNDETDELMEELLGFLREKLKLENGS
;
A
#
# COMPACT_ATOMS: atom_id res chain seq x y z
N MET A 1 20.64 10.52 28.29
CA MET A 1 19.37 9.74 28.22
C MET A 1 18.61 10.23 27.00
N LEU A 2 18.21 9.32 26.11
CA LEU A 2 17.49 9.67 24.88
C LEU A 2 16.20 10.46 25.19
N ASP A 3 16.07 11.65 24.60
CA ASP A 3 14.89 12.52 24.75
C ASP A 3 13.91 12.28 23.61
N LEU A 4 12.65 11.97 23.94
CA LEU A 4 11.57 11.75 22.98
C LEU A 4 11.37 12.97 22.07
N LYS A 5 11.60 14.19 22.56
CA LYS A 5 11.54 15.40 21.77
C LYS A 5 12.62 15.43 20.67
N GLN A 6 13.84 14.99 20.99
CA GLN A 6 14.92 14.89 20.01
C GLN A 6 14.60 13.84 18.94
N LEU A 7 14.01 12.70 19.34
CA LEU A 7 13.56 11.66 18.40
C LEU A 7 12.43 12.17 17.50
N LYS A 8 11.45 12.91 18.03
CA LYS A 8 10.41 13.57 17.20
C LYS A 8 11.02 14.54 16.19
N TYR A 9 11.98 15.36 16.61
CA TYR A 9 12.68 16.29 15.72
C TYR A 9 13.47 15.56 14.62
N PHE A 10 14.14 14.47 14.99
CA PHE A 10 14.85 13.62 14.04
C PHE A 10 13.90 13.03 12.98
N ILE A 11 12.76 12.46 13.37
CA ILE A 11 11.75 11.91 12.46
C ILE A 11 11.27 12.98 11.48
N VAL A 12 10.87 14.17 11.97
CA VAL A 12 10.37 15.24 11.10
C VAL A 12 11.45 15.76 10.14
N CYS A 13 12.73 15.80 10.56
CA CYS A 13 13.85 16.12 9.68
C CYS A 13 14.02 15.11 8.54
N VAL A 14 13.80 13.81 8.81
CA VAL A 14 13.84 12.75 7.79
C VAL A 14 12.71 12.92 6.79
N GLU A 15 11.49 13.12 7.27
CA GLU A 15 10.28 13.24 6.44
C GLU A 15 10.31 14.47 5.52
N THR A 16 10.89 15.58 6.00
CA THR A 16 10.99 16.81 5.22
C THR A 16 12.24 16.89 4.34
N GLY A 17 13.27 16.09 4.62
CA GLY A 17 14.58 16.19 4.00
C GLY A 17 15.30 17.52 4.27
N SER A 18 14.82 18.36 5.22
CA SER A 18 15.31 19.69 5.49
C SER A 18 15.11 20.12 6.93
N ILE A 19 16.20 20.52 7.61
CA ILE A 19 16.12 21.05 8.98
C ILE A 19 15.26 22.32 9.05
N SER A 20 15.29 23.15 8.01
CA SER A 20 14.51 24.41 7.99
C SER A 20 13.01 24.14 7.82
N GLU A 21 12.61 23.20 6.96
CA GLU A 21 11.21 22.81 6.82
C GLU A 21 10.71 22.06 8.07
N ALA A 22 11.53 21.18 8.65
CA ALA A 22 11.24 20.54 9.92
C ALA A 22 10.96 21.55 11.03
N ALA A 23 11.77 22.62 11.12
CA ALA A 23 11.57 23.67 12.12
C ALA A 23 10.21 24.39 11.97
N LYS A 24 9.77 24.63 10.74
CA LYS A 24 8.44 25.21 10.47
C LYS A 24 7.31 24.29 10.95
N LEU A 25 7.38 23.00 10.59
CA LEU A 25 6.37 22.01 10.99
C LEU A 25 6.35 21.80 12.52
N LEU A 26 7.49 21.92 13.18
CA LEU A 26 7.64 21.77 14.63
C LEU A 26 7.36 23.06 15.40
N TYR A 27 6.94 24.14 14.72
CA TYR A 27 6.71 25.48 15.31
C TYR A 27 7.88 25.97 16.18
N THR A 28 9.12 25.78 15.67
CA THR A 28 10.35 26.14 16.38
C THR A 28 11.36 26.79 15.41
N THR A 29 12.56 27.09 15.91
CA THR A 29 13.62 27.71 15.08
C THR A 29 14.56 26.65 14.53
N GLN A 30 15.12 26.91 13.34
CA GLN A 30 16.11 26.03 12.72
C GLN A 30 17.34 25.76 13.61
N PRO A 31 17.93 26.77 14.34
CA PRO A 31 19.00 26.50 15.29
C PRO A 31 18.59 25.52 16.41
N SER A 32 17.35 25.59 16.90
CA SER A 32 16.85 24.68 17.94
C SER A 32 16.79 23.26 17.44
N VAL A 33 16.27 23.03 16.21
CA VAL A 33 16.25 21.70 15.59
C VAL A 33 17.67 21.19 15.36
N SER A 34 18.54 22.03 14.77
CA SER A 34 19.93 21.66 14.52
C SER A 34 20.69 21.27 15.79
N LYS A 35 20.47 22.01 16.88
CA LYS A 35 21.06 21.71 18.20
C LYS A 35 20.53 20.39 18.76
N ALA A 36 19.24 20.13 18.62
CA ALA A 36 18.61 18.88 19.09
C ALA A 36 19.15 17.66 18.31
N ILE A 37 19.28 17.77 16.98
CA ILE A 37 19.86 16.70 16.15
C ILE A 37 21.31 16.45 16.54
N LYS A 38 22.12 17.51 16.70
CA LYS A 38 23.51 17.37 17.09
C LYS A 38 23.65 16.71 18.47
N ALA A 39 22.83 17.10 19.44
CA ALA A 39 22.82 16.47 20.77
C ALA A 39 22.44 14.98 20.69
N LEU A 40 21.47 14.62 19.84
CA LEU A 40 21.09 13.22 19.61
C LEU A 40 22.24 12.42 18.98
N GLU A 41 22.96 12.97 17.99
CA GLU A 41 24.12 12.35 17.38
C GLU A 41 25.27 12.15 18.39
N GLU A 42 25.52 13.15 19.23
CA GLU A 42 26.53 13.08 20.28
C GLU A 42 26.18 12.01 21.34
N GLU A 43 24.91 11.94 21.75
CA GLU A 43 24.45 10.95 22.73
C GLU A 43 24.49 9.52 22.19
N MET A 44 24.12 9.33 20.92
CA MET A 44 24.15 8.01 20.28
C MET A 44 25.57 7.63 19.78
N GLY A 45 26.50 8.56 19.71
CA GLY A 45 27.84 8.34 19.14
C GLY A 45 27.84 7.98 17.66
N ILE A 46 26.81 8.41 16.90
CA ILE A 46 26.68 8.16 15.46
C ILE A 46 26.23 9.41 14.73
N VAL A 47 26.65 9.54 13.49
CA VAL A 47 26.16 10.58 12.56
C VAL A 47 24.88 10.09 11.91
N LEU A 48 23.79 10.85 12.06
CA LEU A 48 22.47 10.51 11.54
C LEU A 48 22.25 11.01 10.12
N PHE A 49 22.77 12.23 9.82
CA PHE A 49 22.56 12.88 8.55
C PHE A 49 23.86 13.20 7.81
N GLU A 50 23.83 13.06 6.51
CA GLU A 50 24.80 13.62 5.56
C GLU A 50 24.25 14.92 4.97
N ARG A 51 25.11 15.94 4.84
CA ARG A 51 24.74 17.19 4.17
C ARG A 51 24.74 17.00 2.67
N MET A 52 23.66 17.39 2.02
CA MET A 52 23.49 17.36 0.57
C MET A 52 23.39 18.78 0.01
N PRO A 53 23.68 19.02 -1.27
CA PRO A 53 23.52 20.35 -1.89
C PRO A 53 22.09 20.92 -1.76
N ARG A 54 21.10 20.05 -1.59
CA ARG A 54 19.67 20.42 -1.46
C ARG A 54 19.04 19.78 -0.22
N GLY A 55 19.63 19.97 0.97
CA GLY A 55 19.04 19.49 2.21
C GLY A 55 19.90 18.47 2.96
N ILE A 56 19.27 17.47 3.52
CA ILE A 56 19.91 16.41 4.31
C ILE A 56 19.47 15.04 3.83
N ALA A 57 20.34 14.03 3.97
CA ALA A 57 20.02 12.63 3.71
C ALA A 57 20.47 11.76 4.90
N LEU A 58 19.81 10.64 5.12
CA LEU A 58 20.19 9.70 6.18
C LEU A 58 21.49 8.95 5.83
N THR A 59 22.40 8.84 6.79
CA THR A 59 23.50 7.86 6.74
C THR A 59 22.94 6.41 6.82
N ALA A 60 23.78 5.41 6.61
CA ALA A 60 23.39 4.01 6.83
C ALA A 60 22.95 3.76 8.28
N LYS A 61 23.68 4.30 9.26
CA LYS A 61 23.32 4.23 10.70
C LYS A 61 22.09 5.10 11.01
N GLY A 62 21.96 6.26 10.35
CA GLY A 62 20.78 7.12 10.47
C GLY A 62 19.50 6.42 10.02
N ARG A 63 19.52 5.64 8.93
CA ARG A 63 18.38 4.81 8.50
C ARG A 63 17.99 3.76 9.53
N GLU A 64 18.96 3.15 10.17
CA GLU A 64 18.68 2.19 11.24
C GLU A 64 18.10 2.89 12.47
N ALA A 65 18.70 4.00 12.90
CA ALA A 65 18.21 4.81 14.01
C ALA A 65 16.79 5.33 13.77
N TYR A 66 16.46 5.73 12.54
CA TYR A 66 15.12 6.20 12.18
C TYR A 66 14.03 5.15 12.46
N ARG A 67 14.27 3.89 12.12
CA ARG A 67 13.33 2.79 12.39
C ARG A 67 13.05 2.64 13.88
N TYR A 68 14.09 2.67 14.70
CA TYR A 68 13.93 2.59 16.16
C TYR A 68 13.28 3.85 16.73
N ALA A 69 13.60 5.04 16.21
CA ALA A 69 12.98 6.28 16.63
C ALA A 69 11.47 6.27 16.38
N CYS A 70 11.03 5.85 15.19
CA CYS A 70 9.62 5.71 14.85
C CYS A 70 8.90 4.73 15.81
N ARG A 71 9.53 3.59 16.10
CA ARG A 71 8.99 2.61 17.06
C ARG A 71 8.84 3.20 18.45
N ILE A 72 9.89 3.81 19.00
CA ILE A 72 9.89 4.41 20.34
C ILE A 72 8.81 5.48 20.48
N ILE A 73 8.70 6.36 19.48
CA ILE A 73 7.67 7.42 19.47
C ILE A 73 6.27 6.83 19.42
N ASN A 74 6.06 5.77 18.62
CA ASN A 74 4.77 5.09 18.58
C ASN A 74 4.43 4.42 19.91
N ASP A 75 5.36 3.65 20.49
CA ASP A 75 5.18 2.96 21.78
C ASP A 75 4.92 3.98 22.90
N SER A 76 5.63 5.14 22.86
CA SER A 76 5.39 6.26 23.80
C SER A 76 3.97 6.83 23.68
N ARG A 77 3.44 6.97 22.45
CA ARG A 77 2.07 7.44 22.22
C ARG A 77 1.05 6.46 22.82
N ILE A 78 1.23 5.18 22.60
CA ILE A 78 0.35 4.13 23.15
C ILE A 78 0.35 4.21 24.68
N LEU A 79 1.52 4.38 25.32
CA LEU A 79 1.63 4.53 26.78
C LEU A 79 0.94 5.80 27.29
N GLU A 80 1.07 6.92 26.57
CA GLU A 80 0.39 8.17 26.89
C GLU A 80 -1.14 8.00 26.85
N GLU A 81 -1.66 7.33 25.84
CA GLU A 81 -3.09 7.03 25.66
C GLU A 81 -3.63 6.12 26.76
N MET A 82 -2.89 5.07 27.12
CA MET A 82 -3.23 4.18 28.25
C MET A 82 -3.33 4.95 29.58
N SER A 83 -2.49 5.97 29.80
CA SER A 83 -2.48 6.77 31.05
C SER A 83 -3.71 7.68 31.17
N HIS A 84 -4.37 8.02 30.08
CA HIS A 84 -5.57 8.87 30.06
C HIS A 84 -6.89 8.08 30.18
N GLY A 85 -6.81 6.76 30.41
CA GLY A 85 -8.00 5.91 30.57
C GLY A 85 -8.78 5.67 29.26
N ASN A 86 -8.34 6.24 28.15
CA ASN A 86 -8.84 5.97 26.82
C ASN A 86 -8.01 4.83 26.22
N MET A 87 -8.52 3.62 26.30
CA MET A 87 -7.96 2.47 25.57
C MET A 87 -8.50 2.45 24.14
N ALA A 88 -8.43 3.58 23.45
CA ALA A 88 -8.69 3.58 22.02
C ALA A 88 -7.71 2.60 21.34
N LYS A 89 -8.25 1.63 20.61
CA LYS A 89 -7.42 0.72 19.85
C LYS A 89 -7.02 1.37 18.53
N TYR A 90 -5.72 1.44 18.27
CA TYR A 90 -5.15 2.05 17.07
C TYR A 90 -4.66 1.00 16.09
N LEU A 91 -4.95 1.19 14.80
CA LEU A 91 -4.41 0.37 13.73
C LEU A 91 -3.99 1.24 12.52
N ARG A 92 -2.70 1.21 12.20
CA ARG A 92 -2.15 1.90 11.03
C ARG A 92 -1.99 0.93 9.88
N ILE A 93 -2.71 1.19 8.81
CA ILE A 93 -2.81 0.35 7.63
C ILE A 93 -2.13 1.05 6.45
N SER A 94 -1.25 0.37 5.75
CA SER A 94 -0.82 0.78 4.41
C SER A 94 -1.30 -0.22 3.38
N LEU A 95 -1.71 0.25 2.20
CA LEU A 95 -2.19 -0.67 1.18
C LEU A 95 -1.97 -0.16 -0.24
N ASN A 96 -1.96 -1.09 -1.21
CA ASN A 96 -2.16 -0.69 -2.59
C ASN A 96 -3.57 -0.13 -2.76
N PRO A 97 -3.81 0.86 -3.63
CA PRO A 97 -5.14 1.32 -3.96
C PRO A 97 -6.05 0.13 -4.28
N SER A 98 -7.19 0.03 -3.59
CA SER A 98 -8.11 -1.11 -3.69
C SER A 98 -9.54 -0.73 -3.31
N SER A 99 -10.41 -0.63 -4.33
CA SER A 99 -11.84 -0.39 -4.10
C SER A 99 -12.49 -1.52 -3.32
N TRP A 100 -12.03 -2.78 -3.53
CA TRP A 100 -12.51 -3.92 -2.76
C TRP A 100 -12.21 -3.74 -1.27
N PHE A 101 -10.94 -3.46 -0.91
CA PHE A 101 -10.57 -3.23 0.49
C PHE A 101 -11.37 -2.08 1.09
N THR A 102 -11.49 -0.98 0.37
CA THR A 102 -12.25 0.20 0.82
C THR A 102 -13.70 -0.16 1.15
N ASN A 103 -14.37 -0.92 0.28
CA ASN A 103 -15.75 -1.35 0.50
C ASN A 103 -15.88 -2.25 1.73
N GLN A 104 -14.98 -3.24 1.89
CA GLN A 104 -14.99 -4.12 3.05
C GLN A 104 -14.66 -3.37 4.35
N PHE A 105 -13.72 -2.43 4.30
CA PHE A 105 -13.36 -1.62 5.44
C PHE A 105 -14.51 -0.71 5.90
N VAL A 106 -15.27 -0.14 4.97
CA VAL A 106 -16.49 0.62 5.29
C VAL A 106 -17.52 -0.25 6.01
N GLU A 107 -17.72 -1.50 5.57
CA GLU A 107 -18.62 -2.43 6.26
C GLU A 107 -18.10 -2.79 7.65
N PHE A 108 -16.82 -3.12 7.77
CA PHE A 108 -16.16 -3.38 9.06
C PHE A 108 -16.33 -2.22 10.04
N TYR A 109 -16.08 -0.99 9.57
CA TYR A 109 -16.22 0.21 10.39
C TYR A 109 -17.66 0.42 10.86
N LYS A 110 -18.66 0.19 10.00
CA LYS A 110 -20.08 0.28 10.36
C LYS A 110 -20.48 -0.72 11.43
N GLU A 111 -20.00 -1.97 11.32
CA GLU A 111 -20.29 -3.04 12.30
C GLU A 111 -19.63 -2.75 13.66
N ASN A 112 -18.60 -1.92 13.71
CA ASN A 112 -17.84 -1.57 14.90
C ASN A 112 -17.95 -0.08 15.27
N TYR A 113 -19.00 0.61 14.81
CA TYR A 113 -19.13 2.07 14.96
C TYR A 113 -19.13 2.55 16.41
N ASP A 114 -19.66 1.73 17.32
CA ASP A 114 -19.74 2.06 18.75
C ASP A 114 -18.45 1.75 19.53
N LYS A 115 -17.47 1.14 18.88
CA LYS A 115 -16.16 0.85 19.49
C LYS A 115 -15.21 2.03 19.30
N ASP A 116 -14.39 2.29 20.29
CA ASP A 116 -13.36 3.34 20.24
C ASP A 116 -12.14 2.86 19.45
N TYR A 117 -12.31 2.74 18.12
CA TYR A 117 -11.28 2.31 17.19
C TYR A 117 -10.78 3.48 16.36
N HIS A 118 -9.47 3.65 16.29
CA HIS A 118 -8.80 4.64 15.47
C HIS A 118 -7.99 4.00 14.36
N PHE A 119 -8.17 4.47 13.15
CA PHE A 119 -7.48 3.96 11.97
C PHE A 119 -6.74 5.06 11.23
N GLU A 120 -5.49 4.78 10.86
CA GLU A 120 -4.77 5.56 9.87
C GLU A 120 -4.59 4.70 8.62
N ILE A 121 -5.05 5.20 7.47
CA ILE A 121 -4.98 4.45 6.20
C ILE A 121 -4.14 5.24 5.20
N TYR A 122 -3.11 4.59 4.66
CA TYR A 122 -2.19 5.17 3.70
C TYR A 122 -2.09 4.30 2.45
N THR A 123 -2.32 4.89 1.27
CA THR A 123 -2.24 4.19 -0.01
C THR A 123 -0.92 4.45 -0.72
N ALA A 124 -0.25 3.38 -1.16
CA ALA A 124 1.04 3.45 -1.86
C ALA A 124 1.32 2.20 -2.70
N GLY A 125 2.41 2.21 -3.46
CA GLY A 125 2.95 1.02 -4.12
C GLY A 125 3.53 0.01 -3.13
N VAL A 126 3.72 -1.24 -3.57
CA VAL A 126 4.14 -2.37 -2.71
C VAL A 126 5.43 -2.07 -1.95
N ARG A 127 6.43 -1.49 -2.62
CA ARG A 127 7.71 -1.15 -1.97
C ARG A 127 7.52 -0.18 -0.80
N THR A 128 6.77 0.90 -1.01
CA THR A 128 6.49 1.88 0.06
C THR A 128 5.67 1.26 1.19
N VAL A 129 4.69 0.38 0.87
CA VAL A 129 3.95 -0.37 1.90
C VAL A 129 4.91 -1.23 2.72
N MET A 130 5.82 -1.97 2.09
CA MET A 130 6.85 -2.76 2.78
C MET A 130 7.73 -1.89 3.69
N GLU A 131 8.20 -0.74 3.17
CA GLU A 131 9.03 0.20 3.93
C GLU A 131 8.28 0.74 5.14
N ARG A 132 7.03 1.17 4.99
CA ARG A 132 6.21 1.67 6.09
C ARG A 132 5.97 0.62 7.18
N VAL A 133 5.71 -0.63 6.80
CA VAL A 133 5.57 -1.74 7.78
C VAL A 133 6.91 -2.02 8.45
N ARG A 134 8.02 -2.09 7.70
CA ARG A 134 9.38 -2.27 8.25
C ARG A 134 9.75 -1.20 9.26
N ASP A 135 9.43 0.05 8.94
CA ASP A 135 9.87 1.23 9.68
C ASP A 135 8.86 1.66 10.76
N TYR A 136 7.90 0.78 11.11
CA TYR A 136 6.88 1.01 12.15
C TYR A 136 5.94 2.20 11.88
N LEU A 137 5.87 2.68 10.66
CA LEU A 137 4.91 3.70 10.20
C LEU A 137 3.53 3.10 9.91
N SER A 138 3.46 1.77 9.78
CA SER A 138 2.21 1.01 9.68
C SER A 138 2.37 -0.32 10.41
N ASP A 139 1.27 -0.80 10.96
CA ASP A 139 1.24 -2.06 11.71
C ASP A 139 1.04 -3.23 10.76
N ILE A 140 0.26 -3.03 9.71
CA ILE A 140 -0.03 -4.00 8.66
C ILE A 140 -0.03 -3.35 7.29
N GLY A 141 0.34 -4.11 6.27
CA GLY A 141 0.31 -3.67 4.86
C GLY A 141 -0.46 -4.63 3.99
N PHE A 142 -1.45 -4.18 3.22
CA PHE A 142 -2.18 -5.01 2.26
C PHE A 142 -1.67 -4.75 0.84
N VAL A 143 -1.28 -5.81 0.14
CA VAL A 143 -0.67 -5.68 -1.18
C VAL A 143 -1.18 -6.72 -2.16
N TYR A 144 -1.17 -6.34 -3.43
CA TYR A 144 -1.32 -7.20 -4.58
C TYR A 144 0.05 -7.45 -5.18
N VAL A 145 0.35 -8.70 -5.52
CA VAL A 145 1.62 -9.08 -6.14
C VAL A 145 1.33 -10.04 -7.28
N MET A 146 1.94 -9.83 -8.45
CA MET A 146 1.88 -10.79 -9.54
C MET A 146 2.66 -12.05 -9.19
N GLU A 147 2.15 -13.22 -9.54
CA GLU A 147 2.81 -14.50 -9.27
C GLU A 147 4.25 -14.55 -9.82
N GLN A 148 4.49 -13.88 -10.93
CA GLN A 148 5.81 -13.80 -11.56
C GLN A 148 6.85 -13.12 -10.68
N GLN A 149 6.47 -12.10 -9.90
CA GLN A 149 7.34 -11.35 -9.01
C GLN A 149 7.43 -11.95 -7.60
N LYS A 150 6.71 -13.04 -7.33
CA LYS A 150 6.63 -13.66 -5.99
C LYS A 150 8.01 -14.01 -5.41
N LYS A 151 8.94 -14.49 -6.23
CA LYS A 151 10.29 -14.84 -5.77
C LYS A 151 11.10 -13.62 -5.35
N GLU A 152 11.10 -12.56 -6.17
CA GLU A 152 11.78 -11.29 -5.88
C GLU A 152 11.15 -10.61 -4.66
N PHE A 153 9.83 -10.61 -4.59
CA PHE A 153 9.08 -10.12 -3.45
C PHE A 153 9.43 -10.85 -2.14
N GLN A 154 9.47 -12.19 -2.16
CA GLN A 154 9.87 -12.99 -1.00
C GLN A 154 11.30 -12.70 -0.55
N TYR A 155 12.23 -12.49 -1.48
CA TYR A 155 13.61 -12.10 -1.17
C TYR A 155 13.64 -10.74 -0.44
N GLU A 156 12.93 -9.73 -0.95
CA GLU A 156 12.86 -8.40 -0.33
C GLU A 156 12.19 -8.45 1.05
N LEU A 157 11.14 -9.26 1.23
CA LEU A 157 10.51 -9.48 2.54
C LEU A 157 11.50 -10.06 3.56
N ALA A 158 12.22 -11.11 3.17
CA ALA A 158 13.19 -11.76 4.05
C ALA A 158 14.31 -10.80 4.48
N LYS A 159 14.85 -10.03 3.54
CA LYS A 159 15.86 -8.99 3.78
C LYS A 159 15.38 -7.93 4.78
N ASN A 160 14.10 -7.60 4.76
CA ASN A 160 13.48 -6.59 5.61
C ASN A 160 12.83 -7.17 6.89
N LYS A 161 13.01 -8.45 7.19
CA LYS A 161 12.39 -9.17 8.33
C LYS A 161 10.86 -9.05 8.34
N LEU A 162 10.27 -9.07 7.15
CA LEU A 162 8.83 -9.06 6.93
C LEU A 162 8.34 -10.44 6.55
N VAL A 163 7.06 -10.69 6.77
CA VAL A 163 6.35 -11.90 6.33
C VAL A 163 5.11 -11.49 5.55
N PHE A 164 4.78 -12.29 4.53
CA PHE A 164 3.58 -12.11 3.71
C PHE A 164 2.67 -13.31 3.89
N THR A 165 1.43 -13.02 4.23
CA THR A 165 0.37 -14.03 4.34
C THR A 165 -0.62 -13.84 3.19
N VAL A 166 -0.78 -14.88 2.39
CA VAL A 166 -1.74 -14.88 1.27
C VAL A 166 -3.15 -14.96 1.82
N MET A 167 -4.03 -14.12 1.32
CA MET A 167 -5.46 -14.12 1.61
C MET A 167 -6.28 -14.64 0.44
N GLN A 168 -5.92 -14.26 -0.78
CA GLN A 168 -6.62 -14.66 -2.00
C GLN A 168 -5.68 -14.72 -3.20
N GLU A 169 -5.96 -15.65 -4.12
CA GLU A 169 -5.40 -15.65 -5.48
C GLU A 169 -6.50 -15.32 -6.47
N SER A 170 -6.19 -14.47 -7.42
CA SER A 170 -7.12 -14.04 -8.47
C SER A 170 -6.40 -14.02 -9.83
N THR A 171 -7.17 -13.80 -10.89
CA THR A 171 -6.64 -13.70 -12.25
C THR A 171 -6.61 -12.23 -12.68
N ALA A 172 -5.59 -11.82 -13.44
CA ALA A 172 -5.59 -10.51 -14.06
C ALA A 172 -6.82 -10.37 -14.97
N THR A 173 -7.56 -9.29 -14.81
CA THR A 173 -8.85 -9.05 -15.43
C THR A 173 -8.86 -7.70 -16.11
N PHE A 174 -9.40 -7.67 -17.32
CA PHE A 174 -9.60 -6.47 -18.10
C PHE A 174 -10.96 -5.84 -17.75
N TYR A 175 -10.92 -4.58 -17.37
CA TYR A 175 -12.11 -3.79 -17.02
C TYR A 175 -12.29 -2.67 -18.05
N PRO A 176 -13.18 -2.83 -19.05
CA PRO A 176 -13.52 -1.76 -19.98
C PRO A 176 -14.36 -0.69 -19.31
N GLY A 177 -14.08 0.59 -19.62
CA GLY A 177 -14.90 1.70 -19.16
C GLY A 177 -16.25 1.74 -19.84
N LYS A 178 -17.21 2.48 -19.28
CA LYS A 178 -18.62 2.48 -19.67
C LYS A 178 -18.88 2.83 -21.14
N LEU A 179 -18.04 3.65 -21.73
CA LEU A 179 -18.14 4.02 -23.15
C LEU A 179 -17.31 3.14 -24.09
N ASN A 180 -16.66 2.09 -23.55
CA ASN A 180 -15.93 1.12 -24.36
C ASN A 180 -16.90 0.12 -25.00
N THR A 181 -16.58 -0.35 -26.19
CA THR A 181 -17.39 -1.31 -26.95
C THR A 181 -17.58 -2.65 -26.24
N LEU A 182 -16.59 -3.06 -25.45
CA LEU A 182 -16.61 -4.32 -24.69
C LEU A 182 -17.31 -4.21 -23.33
N TYR A 183 -17.84 -3.04 -22.96
CA TYR A 183 -18.45 -2.84 -21.64
C TYR A 183 -19.65 -3.77 -21.40
N GLN A 184 -20.50 -3.95 -22.38
CA GLN A 184 -21.70 -4.81 -22.27
C GLN A 184 -21.32 -6.28 -22.14
N GLU A 185 -20.27 -6.72 -22.81
CA GLU A 185 -19.74 -8.08 -22.69
C GLU A 185 -19.08 -8.32 -21.32
N ALA A 186 -18.39 -7.32 -20.79
CA ALA A 186 -17.81 -7.37 -19.44
C ALA A 186 -18.87 -7.40 -18.32
N ALA A 187 -20.10 -6.97 -18.60
CA ALA A 187 -21.22 -7.09 -17.68
C ALA A 187 -21.82 -8.51 -17.63
N ASP A 188 -21.72 -9.26 -18.72
CA ASP A 188 -22.23 -10.62 -18.87
C ASP A 188 -21.10 -11.61 -19.21
N ARG A 189 -20.58 -12.28 -18.16
CA ARG A 189 -19.44 -13.21 -18.28
C ARG A 189 -19.68 -14.39 -19.23
N GLU A 190 -20.92 -14.83 -19.40
CA GLU A 190 -21.25 -15.95 -20.29
C GLU A 190 -21.10 -15.56 -21.78
N LYS A 191 -21.12 -14.25 -22.07
CA LYS A 191 -20.97 -13.70 -23.42
C LYS A 191 -19.58 -13.09 -23.68
N ALA A 192 -18.77 -12.94 -22.62
CA ALA A 192 -17.46 -12.34 -22.75
C ALA A 192 -16.52 -13.25 -23.55
N HIS A 193 -15.99 -12.76 -24.65
CA HIS A 193 -14.90 -13.41 -25.35
C HIS A 193 -13.55 -13.05 -24.74
N ASN A 194 -12.55 -13.88 -24.94
CA ASN A 194 -11.21 -13.61 -24.44
C ASN A 194 -10.58 -12.43 -25.17
N VAL A 195 -10.28 -11.37 -24.42
CA VAL A 195 -9.59 -10.20 -24.96
C VAL A 195 -8.11 -10.52 -25.12
N ASN A 196 -7.60 -10.40 -26.35
CA ASN A 196 -6.20 -10.63 -26.64
C ASN A 196 -5.39 -9.32 -26.73
N MET A 197 -4.06 -9.43 -26.79
CA MET A 197 -3.16 -8.27 -26.80
C MET A 197 -3.34 -7.36 -28.03
N GLU A 198 -3.66 -7.91 -29.19
CA GLU A 198 -3.85 -7.09 -30.40
C GLU A 198 -5.10 -6.21 -30.27
N GLU A 199 -6.16 -6.73 -29.68
CA GLU A 199 -7.36 -5.94 -29.37
C GLU A 199 -7.06 -4.86 -28.35
N MET A 200 -6.28 -5.18 -27.30
CA MET A 200 -5.92 -4.23 -26.25
C MET A 200 -5.10 -3.04 -26.76
N LYS A 201 -4.32 -3.19 -27.81
CA LYS A 201 -3.57 -2.07 -28.43
C LYS A 201 -4.47 -0.97 -28.95
N ASN A 202 -5.73 -1.29 -29.26
CA ASN A 202 -6.71 -0.33 -29.76
C ASN A 202 -7.36 0.51 -28.66
N PHE A 203 -7.18 0.15 -27.40
CA PHE A 203 -7.79 0.82 -26.26
C PHE A 203 -6.80 1.76 -25.56
N ARG A 204 -7.37 2.75 -24.87
CA ARG A 204 -6.62 3.63 -23.96
C ARG A 204 -6.84 3.18 -22.53
N PHE A 205 -5.78 3.25 -21.76
CA PHE A 205 -5.78 2.73 -20.39
C PHE A 205 -5.61 3.84 -19.34
N ILE A 206 -6.27 3.64 -18.22
CA ILE A 206 -5.95 4.24 -16.94
C ILE A 206 -5.40 3.15 -16.03
N GLN A 207 -4.24 3.37 -15.44
CA GLN A 207 -3.55 2.38 -14.64
C GLN A 207 -3.08 2.96 -13.32
N ASN A 208 -2.88 2.09 -12.35
CA ASN A 208 -2.20 2.44 -11.13
C ASN A 208 -0.74 2.77 -11.43
N PHE A 209 -0.10 3.43 -10.48
CA PHE A 209 1.33 3.67 -10.46
C PHE A 209 2.11 2.43 -10.92
N ARG A 210 3.19 2.62 -11.67
CA ARG A 210 4.11 1.51 -11.96
C ARG A 210 4.65 0.95 -10.67
N ASP A 211 4.35 -0.29 -10.40
CA ASP A 211 4.83 -1.04 -9.25
C ASP A 211 5.56 -2.28 -9.76
N GLU A 212 6.82 -2.44 -9.39
CA GLU A 212 7.67 -3.54 -9.86
C GLU A 212 7.12 -4.93 -9.51
N PHE A 213 6.27 -5.02 -8.46
CA PHE A 213 5.63 -6.26 -8.04
C PHE A 213 4.25 -6.49 -8.67
N LEU A 214 3.76 -5.53 -9.44
CA LEU A 214 2.51 -5.60 -10.20
C LEU A 214 2.71 -5.55 -11.71
N GLU A 215 3.95 -5.64 -12.19
CA GLU A 215 4.23 -5.65 -13.62
C GLU A 215 3.71 -6.93 -14.28
N LEU A 216 2.94 -6.76 -15.33
CA LEU A 216 2.52 -7.83 -16.23
C LEU A 216 3.66 -8.12 -17.21
N GLY A 217 4.14 -9.34 -17.24
CA GLY A 217 5.13 -9.77 -18.21
C GLY A 217 6.43 -10.29 -17.60
N GLU A 218 7.09 -11.18 -18.29
CA GLU A 218 8.43 -11.66 -17.91
C GLU A 218 9.47 -10.60 -18.34
N LYS A 219 10.49 -10.35 -17.52
CA LYS A 219 11.68 -9.55 -17.88
C LYS A 219 12.46 -10.14 -19.08
N GLU A 220 12.07 -11.31 -19.57
CA GLU A 220 12.61 -11.90 -20.79
C GLU A 220 12.06 -11.14 -22.01
N LYS A 221 12.96 -10.70 -22.87
CA LYS A 221 12.78 -9.85 -24.08
C LYS A 221 11.72 -10.32 -25.12
N ARG A 222 10.85 -11.28 -24.77
CA ARG A 222 9.81 -11.87 -25.64
C ARG A 222 8.45 -12.04 -24.97
N SER A 223 8.21 -11.42 -23.79
CA SER A 223 6.89 -11.49 -23.18
C SER A 223 5.91 -10.63 -23.99
N VAL A 224 4.88 -11.29 -24.48
CA VAL A 224 3.79 -10.68 -25.28
C VAL A 224 3.01 -9.65 -24.44
N PHE A 225 3.08 -9.74 -23.11
CA PHE A 225 2.36 -8.90 -22.17
C PHE A 225 3.34 -8.03 -21.38
N SER A 226 3.43 -6.76 -21.74
CA SER A 226 4.17 -5.74 -21.00
C SER A 226 3.34 -4.46 -20.95
N TRP A 227 3.36 -3.76 -19.81
CA TRP A 227 2.80 -2.42 -19.69
C TRP A 227 3.27 -1.44 -20.78
N GLU A 228 4.48 -1.66 -21.31
CA GLU A 228 5.07 -0.87 -22.39
C GLU A 228 4.29 -1.00 -23.71
N ASN A 229 3.52 -2.07 -23.86
CA ASN A 229 2.70 -2.35 -25.04
C ASN A 229 1.27 -1.78 -24.94
N LEU A 230 0.89 -1.24 -23.79
CA LEU A 230 -0.43 -0.64 -23.58
C LEU A 230 -0.37 0.87 -23.78
N ASN A 231 -1.41 1.41 -24.43
CA ASN A 231 -1.58 2.86 -24.57
C ASN A 231 -2.13 3.46 -23.27
N VAL A 232 -1.25 3.65 -22.26
CA VAL A 232 -1.62 4.21 -20.96
C VAL A 232 -1.69 5.71 -21.06
N SER A 233 -2.90 6.25 -20.99
CA SER A 233 -3.17 7.69 -21.05
C SER A 233 -3.16 8.37 -19.68
N ILE A 234 -3.49 7.64 -18.62
CA ILE A 234 -3.55 8.17 -17.24
C ILE A 234 -2.89 7.18 -16.29
N ILE A 235 -2.05 7.70 -15.40
CA ILE A 235 -1.46 6.97 -14.26
C ILE A 235 -1.95 7.65 -12.99
N THR A 236 -2.51 6.89 -12.05
CA THR A 236 -3.04 7.42 -10.80
C THR A 236 -2.79 6.45 -9.65
N ASN A 237 -2.70 6.97 -8.42
CA ASN A 237 -2.73 6.18 -7.18
C ASN A 237 -4.06 6.35 -6.44
N SER A 238 -5.04 6.97 -7.08
CA SER A 238 -6.36 7.24 -6.51
C SER A 238 -7.41 6.31 -7.09
N ASP A 239 -7.96 5.43 -6.26
CA ASP A 239 -9.09 4.57 -6.65
C ASP A 239 -10.31 5.37 -7.05
N TYR A 240 -10.55 6.52 -6.42
CA TYR A 240 -11.65 7.40 -6.78
C TYR A 240 -11.53 7.91 -8.23
N ILE A 241 -10.34 8.37 -8.63
CA ILE A 241 -10.07 8.80 -10.02
C ILE A 241 -10.24 7.63 -10.97
N MET A 242 -9.68 6.46 -10.63
CA MET A 242 -9.78 5.24 -11.42
C MET A 242 -11.24 4.88 -11.68
N GLU A 243 -12.02 4.76 -10.62
CA GLU A 243 -13.43 4.38 -10.69
C GLU A 243 -14.27 5.40 -11.47
N LYS A 244 -14.06 6.71 -11.20
CA LYS A 244 -14.77 7.79 -11.90
C LYS A 244 -14.47 7.79 -13.38
N MET A 245 -13.21 7.61 -13.77
CA MET A 245 -12.81 7.56 -15.17
C MET A 245 -13.39 6.33 -15.89
N LEU A 246 -13.42 5.17 -15.27
CA LEU A 246 -14.05 3.97 -15.83
C LEU A 246 -15.57 4.14 -15.98
N LYS A 247 -16.23 4.83 -15.05
CA LYS A 247 -17.68 5.08 -15.10
C LYS A 247 -18.10 6.10 -16.16
N GLU A 248 -17.23 7.06 -16.47
CA GLU A 248 -17.60 8.20 -17.32
C GLU A 248 -16.92 8.21 -18.70
N THR A 249 -15.98 7.27 -18.95
CA THR A 249 -15.21 7.26 -20.20
C THR A 249 -15.12 5.86 -20.83
N GLY A 250 -14.44 5.76 -21.98
CA GLY A 250 -14.06 4.48 -22.60
C GLY A 250 -12.67 3.98 -22.21
N LEU A 251 -12.01 4.59 -21.21
CA LEU A 251 -10.73 4.11 -20.71
C LEU A 251 -10.87 2.74 -20.10
N CYS A 252 -9.81 1.93 -20.21
CA CYS A 252 -9.78 0.58 -19.67
C CYS A 252 -8.79 0.46 -18.54
N ASN A 253 -8.98 -0.55 -17.68
CA ASN A 253 -8.03 -0.89 -16.60
C ASN A 253 -7.75 -2.39 -16.62
N ILE A 254 -6.57 -2.77 -16.17
CA ILE A 254 -6.23 -4.16 -15.88
C ILE A 254 -5.88 -4.26 -14.39
N SER A 255 -6.56 -5.16 -13.69
CA SER A 255 -6.40 -5.36 -12.26
C SER A 255 -6.68 -6.82 -11.87
N GLY A 256 -6.71 -7.15 -10.58
CA GLY A 256 -7.17 -8.47 -10.12
C GLY A 256 -8.68 -8.67 -10.30
N SER A 257 -9.13 -9.92 -10.22
CA SER A 257 -10.55 -10.29 -10.48
C SER A 257 -11.51 -10.01 -9.30
N TYR A 258 -11.07 -9.27 -8.28
CA TYR A 258 -11.85 -9.02 -7.07
C TYR A 258 -13.20 -8.31 -7.28
N LEU A 259 -13.33 -7.45 -8.30
CA LEU A 259 -14.63 -6.85 -8.65
C LEU A 259 -15.55 -7.82 -9.39
N SER A 260 -15.02 -8.90 -9.90
CA SER A 260 -15.79 -9.86 -10.69
C SER A 260 -16.80 -10.65 -9.89
N ASN A 261 -16.60 -10.77 -8.59
CA ASN A 261 -17.48 -11.48 -7.65
C ASN A 261 -18.43 -10.52 -6.91
N ASP A 262 -18.23 -9.21 -7.03
CA ASP A 262 -19.17 -8.23 -6.46
C ASP A 262 -20.48 -8.23 -7.25
N LYS A 263 -21.55 -8.76 -6.61
CA LYS A 263 -22.90 -8.80 -7.20
C LYS A 263 -23.45 -7.40 -7.56
N LYS A 264 -22.90 -6.34 -6.96
CA LYS A 264 -23.28 -4.95 -7.21
C LYS A 264 -22.43 -4.29 -8.29
N ALA A 265 -21.31 -4.90 -8.70
CA ALA A 265 -20.47 -4.35 -9.73
C ALA A 265 -21.18 -4.44 -11.10
N ALA A 266 -21.37 -3.29 -11.71
CA ALA A 266 -21.95 -3.20 -13.07
C ALA A 266 -20.98 -3.73 -14.14
N ASN A 267 -19.69 -3.79 -13.85
CA ASN A 267 -18.64 -4.30 -14.72
C ASN A 267 -17.86 -5.38 -13.96
N LYS A 268 -18.07 -6.63 -14.32
CA LYS A 268 -17.40 -7.80 -13.71
C LYS A 268 -16.01 -8.06 -14.29
N GLY A 269 -15.68 -7.35 -15.37
CA GLY A 269 -14.45 -7.52 -16.12
C GLY A 269 -14.37 -8.82 -16.92
N ILE A 270 -13.40 -8.89 -17.79
CA ILE A 270 -13.10 -10.04 -18.65
C ILE A 270 -11.77 -10.64 -18.21
N PRO A 271 -11.73 -11.90 -17.77
CA PRO A 271 -10.48 -12.55 -17.38
C PRO A 271 -9.49 -12.59 -18.56
N LEU A 272 -8.22 -12.32 -18.28
CA LEU A 272 -7.17 -12.36 -19.29
C LEU A 272 -6.51 -13.74 -19.34
N GLU A 273 -6.49 -14.34 -20.52
CA GLU A 273 -5.86 -15.64 -20.74
C GLU A 273 -4.41 -15.51 -21.19
N PHE A 274 -3.49 -15.51 -20.25
CA PHE A 274 -2.05 -15.66 -20.53
C PHE A 274 -1.35 -16.44 -19.43
N LYS A 275 -0.18 -17.02 -19.74
CA LYS A 275 0.60 -17.78 -18.76
C LYS A 275 1.01 -16.86 -17.59
N LYS A 276 0.86 -17.36 -16.35
CA LYS A 276 1.24 -16.65 -15.13
C LYS A 276 0.48 -15.32 -14.91
N ASN A 277 -0.80 -15.33 -15.16
CA ASN A 277 -1.70 -14.19 -14.99
C ASN A 277 -2.27 -14.03 -13.57
N LYS A 278 -1.79 -14.81 -12.62
CA LYS A 278 -2.30 -14.77 -11.25
C LYS A 278 -1.81 -13.53 -10.51
N VAL A 279 -2.74 -12.91 -9.82
CA VAL A 279 -2.52 -11.83 -8.85
C VAL A 279 -2.79 -12.37 -7.47
N VAL A 280 -1.84 -12.24 -6.59
CA VAL A 280 -1.93 -12.70 -5.20
C VAL A 280 -2.20 -11.49 -4.31
N PHE A 281 -3.31 -11.52 -3.58
CA PHE A 281 -3.63 -10.56 -2.55
C PHE A 281 -3.29 -11.12 -1.18
N GLY A 282 -2.74 -10.29 -0.32
CA GLY A 282 -2.42 -10.68 1.03
C GLY A 282 -1.92 -9.50 1.86
N TYR A 283 -1.45 -9.81 3.05
CA TYR A 283 -0.93 -8.80 3.95
C TYR A 283 0.51 -9.06 4.38
N ILE A 284 1.22 -7.97 4.63
CA ILE A 284 2.59 -7.90 5.12
C ILE A 284 2.56 -7.48 6.58
N ARG A 285 3.35 -8.16 7.42
CA ARG A 285 3.64 -7.73 8.80
C ARG A 285 5.11 -8.00 9.14
N ARG A 286 5.58 -7.43 10.22
CA ARG A 286 6.90 -7.75 10.76
C ARG A 286 6.90 -9.16 11.33
N LYS A 287 8.02 -9.88 11.15
CA LYS A 287 8.12 -11.31 11.47
C LYS A 287 7.92 -11.63 12.95
N ASN A 288 8.36 -10.73 13.85
CA ASN A 288 8.40 -10.97 15.29
C ASN A 288 7.36 -10.16 16.08
N ASP A 289 6.47 -9.43 15.39
CA ASP A 289 5.42 -8.69 16.07
C ASP A 289 4.23 -9.60 16.36
N GLU A 290 3.72 -9.49 17.57
CA GLU A 290 2.42 -10.04 17.91
C GLU A 290 1.33 -9.23 17.21
N THR A 291 0.25 -9.91 16.80
CA THR A 291 -0.94 -9.26 16.30
C THR A 291 -1.78 -8.81 17.48
N ASP A 292 -2.25 -7.56 17.44
CA ASP A 292 -3.21 -7.10 18.43
C ASP A 292 -4.65 -7.54 18.08
N GLU A 293 -5.55 -7.40 19.04
CA GLU A 293 -6.93 -7.84 18.93
C GLU A 293 -7.68 -7.14 17.77
N LEU A 294 -7.47 -5.83 17.58
CA LEU A 294 -8.10 -5.06 16.51
C LEU A 294 -7.63 -5.53 15.12
N MET A 295 -6.34 -5.81 14.99
CA MET A 295 -5.78 -6.37 13.76
C MET A 295 -6.39 -7.75 13.45
N GLU A 296 -6.51 -8.63 14.44
CA GLU A 296 -7.13 -9.95 14.24
C GLU A 296 -8.62 -9.86 13.93
N GLU A 297 -9.37 -8.94 14.54
CA GLU A 297 -10.77 -8.68 14.19
C GLU A 297 -10.91 -8.26 12.72
N LEU A 298 -10.09 -7.30 12.26
CA LEU A 298 -10.10 -6.86 10.86
C LEU A 298 -9.72 -8.00 9.92
N LEU A 299 -8.66 -8.75 10.23
CA LEU A 299 -8.22 -9.88 9.40
C LEU A 299 -9.27 -10.99 9.35
N GLY A 300 -9.92 -11.28 10.46
CA GLY A 300 -11.03 -12.25 10.55
C GLY A 300 -12.18 -11.84 9.64
N PHE A 301 -12.62 -10.59 9.75
CA PHE A 301 -13.68 -10.03 8.92
C PHE A 301 -13.34 -10.12 7.41
N LEU A 302 -12.15 -9.68 7.02
CA LEU A 302 -11.73 -9.71 5.61
C LEU A 302 -11.65 -11.15 5.07
N ARG A 303 -11.17 -12.11 5.87
CA ARG A 303 -11.13 -13.53 5.48
C ARG A 303 -12.52 -14.11 5.28
N GLU A 304 -13.50 -13.74 6.10
CA GLU A 304 -14.88 -14.17 5.95
C GLU A 304 -15.50 -13.64 4.65
N LYS A 305 -15.32 -12.35 4.36
CA LYS A 305 -15.79 -11.73 3.10
C LYS A 305 -15.18 -12.42 1.87
N LEU A 306 -13.89 -12.72 1.89
CA LEU A 306 -13.22 -13.44 0.79
C LEU A 306 -13.73 -14.88 0.62
N LYS A 307 -14.11 -15.58 1.70
CA LYS A 307 -14.71 -16.93 1.61
C LYS A 307 -16.10 -16.88 0.99
N LEU A 308 -16.92 -15.91 1.34
CA LEU A 308 -18.27 -15.72 0.78
C LEU A 308 -18.22 -15.43 -0.73
N GLU A 309 -17.21 -14.69 -1.19
CA GLU A 309 -17.01 -14.40 -2.60
C GLU A 309 -16.53 -15.62 -3.41
N ASN A 310 -15.76 -16.53 -2.80
CA ASN A 310 -15.21 -17.72 -3.46
C ASN A 310 -16.17 -18.92 -3.42
N GLY A 311 -17.20 -18.91 -2.57
CA GLY A 311 -18.17 -20.01 -2.38
C GLY A 311 -19.49 -19.83 -3.14
N SER A 312 -19.62 -18.77 -3.92
CA SER A 312 -20.76 -18.44 -4.77
C SER A 312 -20.35 -18.43 -6.25
#